data_92cbc6eaad1be49848abfa26b7dce0e4
#
_entry.id   92cbc6eaad1be49848abfa26b7dce0e4
#
_cell.length_a   1.000
_cell.length_b   1.000
_cell.length_c   1.000
_cell.angle_alpha   90.00
_cell.angle_beta   90.00
_cell.angle_gamma   90.00
#
_symmetry.space_group_name_H-M   'P 1'
#
loop_
_entity.id
_entity.type
_entity.pdbx_description
1 polymer ?
#
loop_
_entity_poly.entity_id
_entity_poly.type
_entity_poly.pdbx_seq_one_letter_code
_entity_poly.pdbx_strand_id
1 'polypeptide(L)'
;MTTSAAATLQTARDIVRREGQGVADVADQLDESFVAAVELVGRVTGKVFVTGSGTSGAVARRMAHLLSVCGTPAVFLPGMDALHGTMGAVVSGDLLITISRGGESDELNDLSRRVQQRGVPVIALTASPTSTLGTLADLTAVVDAGPEVDPGGVIAMGSTLATAAWGDALAAVLMQIRGYGWEQVLFTHPAGAVGRIEQLPDALPSLAADGAERRPEA
;
A
#
# COMPACT_ATOMS: atom_id res chain seq x y z
N MET A 1 26.36 29.52 11.00
CA MET A 1 26.72 29.17 9.61
C MET A 1 25.54 29.57 8.73
N THR A 2 25.69 30.58 7.88
CA THR A 2 24.65 30.99 6.91
C THR A 2 24.88 30.23 5.60
N THR A 3 24.06 29.22 5.35
CA THR A 3 24.04 28.54 4.05
C THR A 3 23.51 29.51 3.00
N SER A 4 24.11 29.57 1.80
CA SER A 4 23.57 30.42 0.72
C SER A 4 22.18 29.95 0.30
N ALA A 5 21.27 30.86 0.01
CA ALA A 5 19.91 30.53 -0.47
C ALA A 5 19.96 29.65 -1.74
N ALA A 6 20.91 29.92 -2.63
CA ALA A 6 21.10 29.10 -3.84
C ALA A 6 21.45 27.64 -3.53
N ALA A 7 22.38 27.40 -2.57
CA ALA A 7 22.75 26.05 -2.18
C ALA A 7 21.59 25.31 -1.49
N THR A 8 20.83 26.01 -0.65
CA THR A 8 19.63 25.45 -0.01
C THR A 8 18.60 24.96 -1.04
N LEU A 9 18.29 25.81 -2.02
CA LEU A 9 17.34 25.48 -3.08
C LEU A 9 17.85 24.36 -3.98
N GLN A 10 19.14 24.35 -4.31
CA GLN A 10 19.71 23.28 -5.13
C GLN A 10 19.62 21.94 -4.40
N THR A 11 20.03 21.87 -3.14
CA THR A 11 19.94 20.66 -2.32
C THR A 11 18.51 20.13 -2.25
N ALA A 12 17.53 21.02 -1.99
CA ALA A 12 16.12 20.61 -1.92
C ALA A 12 15.62 20.03 -3.26
N ARG A 13 15.97 20.68 -4.39
CA ARG A 13 15.61 20.20 -5.72
C ARG A 13 16.21 18.82 -6.03
N ASP A 14 17.45 18.59 -5.62
CA ASP A 14 18.13 17.32 -5.90
C ASP A 14 17.56 16.18 -5.06
N ILE A 15 17.12 16.45 -3.81
CA ILE A 15 16.38 15.48 -3.00
C ILE A 15 15.07 15.10 -3.70
N VAL A 16 14.24 16.08 -4.05
CA VAL A 16 12.93 15.82 -4.69
C VAL A 16 13.09 15.07 -6.02
N ARG A 17 14.13 15.37 -6.82
CA ARG A 17 14.38 14.65 -8.07
C ARG A 17 14.76 13.19 -7.84
N ARG A 18 15.61 12.90 -6.85
CA ARG A 18 15.98 11.52 -6.51
C ARG A 18 14.79 10.72 -6.00
N GLU A 19 13.98 11.30 -5.13
CA GLU A 19 12.74 10.67 -4.67
C GLU A 19 11.77 10.41 -5.84
N GLY A 20 11.60 11.39 -6.73
CA GLY A 20 10.77 11.26 -7.92
C GLY A 20 11.26 10.15 -8.87
N GLN A 21 12.57 9.99 -9.02
CA GLN A 21 13.12 8.89 -9.81
C GLN A 21 12.83 7.55 -9.15
N GLY A 22 13.04 7.40 -7.83
CA GLY A 22 12.72 6.18 -7.11
C GLY A 22 11.24 5.79 -7.20
N VAL A 23 10.34 6.77 -7.28
CA VAL A 23 8.91 6.51 -7.55
C VAL A 23 8.70 6.03 -8.99
N ALA A 24 9.37 6.66 -9.97
CA ALA A 24 9.26 6.27 -11.39
C ALA A 24 9.77 4.83 -11.62
N ASP A 25 10.84 4.45 -10.96
CA ASP A 25 11.47 3.12 -11.09
C ASP A 25 10.57 1.98 -10.56
N VAL A 26 9.55 2.29 -9.76
CA VAL A 26 8.54 1.29 -9.32
C VAL A 26 7.78 0.70 -10.51
N ALA A 27 7.54 1.48 -11.56
CA ALA A 27 6.81 0.99 -12.73
C ALA A 27 7.48 -0.22 -13.39
N ASP A 28 8.82 -0.23 -13.44
CA ASP A 28 9.61 -1.33 -14.00
C ASP A 28 9.72 -2.54 -13.06
N GLN A 29 9.30 -2.41 -11.79
CA GLN A 29 9.28 -3.47 -10.79
C GLN A 29 7.90 -4.14 -10.68
N LEU A 30 6.86 -3.59 -11.32
CA LEU A 30 5.54 -4.21 -11.37
C LEU A 30 5.58 -5.43 -12.28
N ASP A 31 5.57 -6.60 -11.67
CA ASP A 31 5.70 -7.90 -12.32
C ASP A 31 4.52 -8.83 -11.97
N GLU A 32 4.68 -10.12 -12.17
CA GLU A 32 3.68 -11.13 -11.87
C GLU A 32 3.28 -11.16 -10.38
N SER A 33 4.17 -10.72 -9.47
CA SER A 33 3.84 -10.63 -8.04
C SER A 33 2.80 -9.53 -7.78
N PHE A 34 2.84 -8.44 -8.55
CA PHE A 34 1.80 -7.41 -8.49
C PHE A 34 0.44 -7.96 -8.96
N VAL A 35 0.42 -8.70 -10.06
CA VAL A 35 -0.82 -9.35 -10.56
C VAL A 35 -1.36 -10.32 -9.52
N ALA A 36 -0.51 -11.14 -8.91
CA ALA A 36 -0.90 -12.05 -7.85
C ALA A 36 -1.44 -11.32 -6.61
N ALA A 37 -0.87 -10.15 -6.26
CA ALA A 37 -1.39 -9.31 -5.17
C ALA A 37 -2.79 -8.77 -5.49
N VAL A 38 -3.02 -8.29 -6.73
CA VAL A 38 -4.35 -7.86 -7.20
C VAL A 38 -5.36 -9.00 -7.07
N GLU A 39 -5.00 -10.22 -7.49
CA GLU A 39 -5.88 -11.39 -7.40
C GLU A 39 -6.17 -11.79 -5.95
N LEU A 40 -5.15 -11.82 -5.08
CA LEU A 40 -5.33 -12.14 -3.67
C LEU A 40 -6.27 -11.15 -2.99
N VAL A 41 -6.03 -9.84 -3.18
CA VAL A 41 -6.91 -8.79 -2.63
C VAL A 41 -8.29 -8.85 -3.26
N GLY A 42 -8.39 -9.20 -4.54
CA GLY A 42 -9.66 -9.36 -5.25
C GLY A 42 -10.57 -10.43 -4.66
N ARG A 43 -9.98 -11.49 -4.07
CA ARG A 43 -10.69 -12.64 -3.47
C ARG A 43 -11.07 -12.42 -2.00
N VAL A 44 -10.59 -11.36 -1.35
CA VAL A 44 -10.90 -11.06 0.06
C VAL A 44 -12.40 -10.86 0.23
N THR A 45 -12.99 -11.60 1.17
CA THR A 45 -14.40 -11.49 1.55
C THR A 45 -14.61 -10.66 2.81
N GLY A 46 -13.55 -10.51 3.60
CA GLY A 46 -13.48 -9.65 4.79
C GLY A 46 -12.81 -8.31 4.50
N LYS A 47 -11.76 -7.99 5.23
CA LYS A 47 -11.00 -6.73 5.14
C LYS A 47 -9.54 -6.98 4.80
N VAL A 48 -8.93 -6.00 4.16
CA VAL A 48 -7.48 -5.90 4.00
C VAL A 48 -6.92 -5.11 5.18
N PHE A 49 -6.19 -5.77 6.04
CA PHE A 49 -5.41 -5.09 7.07
C PHE A 49 -4.05 -4.70 6.51
N VAL A 50 -3.62 -3.46 6.78
CA VAL A 50 -2.30 -2.98 6.35
C VAL A 50 -1.51 -2.58 7.58
N THR A 51 -0.29 -3.08 7.72
CA THR A 51 0.57 -2.84 8.89
C THR A 51 1.99 -2.46 8.49
N GLY A 52 2.71 -1.85 9.42
CA GLY A 52 4.10 -1.46 9.31
C GLY A 52 4.51 -0.69 10.57
N SER A 53 5.82 -0.57 10.79
CA SER A 53 6.39 0.19 11.92
C SER A 53 7.03 1.49 11.45
N GLY A 54 7.05 2.52 12.30
CA GLY A 54 7.69 3.81 12.00
C GLY A 54 7.15 4.47 10.73
N THR A 55 8.03 4.85 9.82
CA THR A 55 7.68 5.45 8.52
C THR A 55 6.89 4.48 7.63
N SER A 56 7.20 3.18 7.67
CA SER A 56 6.39 2.15 7.00
C SER A 56 4.96 2.09 7.55
N GLY A 57 4.77 2.34 8.85
CA GLY A 57 3.44 2.46 9.46
C GLY A 57 2.65 3.66 8.95
N ALA A 58 3.32 4.79 8.68
CA ALA A 58 2.67 5.95 8.06
C ALA A 58 2.20 5.63 6.63
N VAL A 59 3.03 4.93 5.84
CA VAL A 59 2.65 4.44 4.51
C VAL A 59 1.50 3.44 4.59
N ALA A 60 1.55 2.49 5.53
CA ALA A 60 0.48 1.51 5.75
C ALA A 60 -0.86 2.18 6.05
N ARG A 61 -0.87 3.23 6.89
CA ARG A 61 -2.06 4.01 7.17
C ARG A 61 -2.61 4.71 5.92
N ARG A 62 -1.74 5.31 5.11
CA ARG A 62 -2.12 5.93 3.84
C ARG A 62 -2.68 4.89 2.86
N MET A 63 -2.01 3.75 2.71
CA MET A 63 -2.43 2.66 1.82
C MET A 63 -3.80 2.11 2.20
N ALA A 64 -4.04 1.84 3.49
CA ALA A 64 -5.35 1.38 3.96
C ALA A 64 -6.46 2.41 3.67
N HIS A 65 -6.16 3.70 3.84
CA HIS A 65 -7.09 4.78 3.50
C HIS A 65 -7.42 4.79 2.01
N LEU A 66 -6.43 4.75 1.13
CA LEU A 66 -6.65 4.82 -0.32
C LEU A 66 -7.33 3.56 -0.87
N LEU A 67 -7.00 2.37 -0.36
CA LEU A 67 -7.73 1.15 -0.68
C LEU A 67 -9.22 1.30 -0.36
N SER A 68 -9.54 1.85 0.82
CA SER A 68 -10.95 2.11 1.21
C SER A 68 -11.62 3.14 0.32
N VAL A 69 -10.92 4.24 0.00
CA VAL A 69 -11.41 5.28 -0.93
C VAL A 69 -11.73 4.71 -2.31
N CYS A 70 -10.93 3.74 -2.77
CA CYS A 70 -11.06 3.06 -4.05
C CYS A 70 -11.96 1.82 -4.00
N GLY A 71 -12.76 1.65 -2.94
CA GLY A 71 -13.76 0.58 -2.85
C GLY A 71 -13.25 -0.79 -2.40
N THR A 72 -12.02 -0.87 -1.89
CA THR A 72 -11.50 -2.07 -1.24
C THR A 72 -11.56 -1.89 0.28
N PRO A 73 -12.40 -2.67 1.03
CA PRO A 73 -12.48 -2.54 2.48
C PRO A 73 -11.12 -2.79 3.14
N ALA A 74 -10.50 -1.74 3.67
CA ALA A 74 -9.17 -1.83 4.26
C ALA A 74 -9.06 -1.04 5.57
N VAL A 75 -8.20 -1.53 6.48
CA VAL A 75 -8.00 -0.96 7.81
C VAL A 75 -6.50 -0.96 8.14
N PHE A 76 -6.00 0.15 8.67
CA PHE A 76 -4.67 0.19 9.25
C PHE A 76 -4.65 -0.55 10.58
N LEU A 77 -3.72 -1.51 10.73
CA LEU A 77 -3.48 -2.27 11.95
C LEU A 77 -2.11 -1.85 12.53
N PRO A 78 -2.07 -1.10 13.64
CA PRO A 78 -0.81 -0.78 14.29
C PRO A 78 -0.12 -2.05 14.77
N GLY A 79 1.11 -2.32 14.31
CA GLY A 79 1.79 -3.59 14.56
C GLY A 79 2.01 -3.89 16.05
N MET A 80 2.40 -2.88 16.84
CA MET A 80 2.57 -3.03 18.28
C MET A 80 1.25 -3.30 19.01
N ASP A 81 0.19 -2.55 18.70
CA ASP A 81 -1.13 -2.75 19.30
C ASP A 81 -1.72 -4.11 18.90
N ALA A 82 -1.38 -4.60 17.70
CA ALA A 82 -1.79 -5.91 17.24
C ALA A 82 -1.30 -7.02 18.19
N LEU A 83 -0.04 -6.97 18.60
CA LEU A 83 0.54 -7.92 19.54
C LEU A 83 0.05 -7.73 20.99
N HIS A 84 -0.64 -6.62 21.28
CA HIS A 84 -1.30 -6.35 22.55
C HIS A 84 -2.82 -6.60 22.50
N GLY A 85 -3.30 -7.39 21.51
CA GLY A 85 -4.66 -7.92 21.48
C GLY A 85 -5.50 -7.49 20.28
N THR A 86 -5.20 -6.36 19.59
CA THR A 86 -6.03 -5.90 18.46
C THR A 86 -5.95 -6.81 17.23
N MET A 87 -4.95 -7.70 17.14
CA MET A 87 -4.90 -8.81 16.18
C MET A 87 -6.14 -9.72 16.27
N GLY A 88 -6.86 -9.71 17.39
CA GLY A 88 -8.14 -10.41 17.53
C GLY A 88 -9.19 -10.02 16.50
N ALA A 89 -9.09 -8.83 15.92
CA ALA A 89 -9.97 -8.35 14.84
C ALA A 89 -9.70 -9.00 13.48
N VAL A 90 -8.52 -9.63 13.28
CA VAL A 90 -8.13 -10.28 12.03
C VAL A 90 -8.67 -11.73 12.05
N VAL A 91 -9.53 -12.07 11.11
CA VAL A 91 -10.23 -13.37 11.04
C VAL A 91 -10.13 -14.00 9.64
N SER A 92 -10.51 -15.27 9.53
CA SER A 92 -10.58 -15.94 8.21
C SER A 92 -11.44 -15.15 7.23
N GLY A 93 -10.99 -15.04 5.98
CA GLY A 93 -11.58 -14.19 4.94
C GLY A 93 -10.94 -12.81 4.82
N ASP A 94 -10.12 -12.40 5.80
CA ASP A 94 -9.30 -11.20 5.73
C ASP A 94 -7.96 -11.46 5.01
N LEU A 95 -7.18 -10.40 4.81
CA LEU A 95 -5.81 -10.43 4.28
C LEU A 95 -4.96 -9.42 5.05
N LEU A 96 -3.70 -9.73 5.30
CA LEU A 96 -2.73 -8.81 5.88
C LEU A 96 -1.68 -8.38 4.84
N ILE A 97 -1.50 -7.07 4.67
CA ILE A 97 -0.35 -6.50 3.95
C ILE A 97 0.63 -5.97 5.00
N THR A 98 1.84 -6.51 5.02
CA THR A 98 2.91 -6.10 5.94
C THR A 98 3.99 -5.34 5.19
N ILE A 99 4.26 -4.11 5.60
CA ILE A 99 5.26 -3.23 5.00
C ILE A 99 6.50 -3.17 5.88
N SER A 100 7.63 -3.69 5.38
CA SER A 100 8.92 -3.61 6.04
C SER A 100 10.04 -3.61 5.01
N ARG A 101 10.72 -2.47 4.81
CA ARG A 101 11.77 -2.35 3.79
C ARG A 101 12.85 -3.42 3.93
N GLY A 102 13.40 -3.61 5.12
CA GLY A 102 14.43 -4.63 5.39
C GLY A 102 13.87 -6.01 5.72
N GLY A 103 12.57 -6.11 6.05
CA GLY A 103 11.91 -7.39 6.35
C GLY A 103 12.33 -8.08 7.65
N GLU A 104 13.06 -7.38 8.54
CA GLU A 104 13.63 -7.95 9.78
C GLU A 104 13.05 -7.33 11.06
N SER A 105 11.89 -6.69 11.00
CA SER A 105 11.19 -6.19 12.18
C SER A 105 10.54 -7.37 12.93
N ASP A 106 11.06 -7.70 14.10
CA ASP A 106 10.64 -8.87 14.89
C ASP A 106 9.13 -8.84 15.18
N GLU A 107 8.60 -7.67 15.57
CA GLU A 107 7.19 -7.49 15.88
C GLU A 107 6.28 -7.71 14.66
N LEU A 108 6.69 -7.28 13.46
CA LEU A 108 5.93 -7.49 12.23
C LEU A 108 6.01 -8.94 11.77
N ASN A 109 7.16 -9.57 11.94
CA ASN A 109 7.37 -10.98 11.61
C ASN A 109 6.56 -11.89 12.56
N ASP A 110 6.52 -11.60 13.87
CA ASP A 110 5.69 -12.35 14.82
C ASP A 110 4.20 -12.17 14.53
N LEU A 111 3.75 -10.94 14.29
CA LEU A 111 2.37 -10.65 13.88
C LEU A 111 1.98 -11.44 12.62
N SER A 112 2.81 -11.41 11.58
CA SER A 112 2.55 -12.08 10.30
C SER A 112 2.41 -13.59 10.49
N ARG A 113 3.31 -14.24 11.26
CA ARG A 113 3.20 -15.68 11.58
C ARG A 113 1.91 -16.02 12.31
N ARG A 114 1.51 -15.21 13.30
CA ARG A 114 0.27 -15.43 14.07
C ARG A 114 -0.97 -15.28 13.22
N VAL A 115 -0.97 -14.32 12.31
CA VAL A 115 -2.07 -14.08 11.38
C VAL A 115 -2.20 -15.26 10.40
N GLN A 116 -1.08 -15.79 9.87
CA GLN A 116 -1.10 -17.00 9.03
C GLN A 116 -1.63 -18.23 9.79
N GLN A 117 -1.28 -18.39 11.07
CA GLN A 117 -1.82 -19.48 11.91
C GLN A 117 -3.35 -19.42 12.08
N ARG A 118 -3.96 -18.26 11.82
CA ARG A 118 -5.41 -18.06 11.79
C ARG A 118 -6.02 -18.29 10.40
N GLY A 119 -5.22 -18.73 9.42
CA GLY A 119 -5.64 -18.98 8.05
C GLY A 119 -5.83 -17.70 7.22
N VAL A 120 -5.17 -16.61 7.60
CA VAL A 120 -5.22 -15.33 6.90
C VAL A 120 -3.95 -15.14 6.09
N PRO A 121 -4.03 -14.96 4.76
CA PRO A 121 -2.85 -14.80 3.91
C PRO A 121 -2.14 -13.46 4.18
N VAL A 122 -0.82 -13.47 4.00
CA VAL A 122 0.06 -12.34 4.21
C VAL A 122 0.75 -11.96 2.90
N ILE A 123 0.65 -10.70 2.51
CA ILE A 123 1.46 -10.07 1.46
C ILE A 123 2.57 -9.26 2.14
N ALA A 124 3.82 -9.53 1.79
CA ALA A 124 4.97 -8.71 2.18
C ALA A 124 5.28 -7.66 1.12
N LEU A 125 5.43 -6.40 1.53
CA LEU A 125 6.07 -5.34 0.74
C LEU A 125 7.44 -5.06 1.35
N THR A 126 8.50 -5.44 0.64
CA THR A 126 9.89 -5.34 1.14
C THR A 126 10.86 -5.08 -0.01
N ALA A 127 12.02 -4.50 0.29
CA ALA A 127 13.14 -4.43 -0.66
C ALA A 127 14.05 -5.69 -0.56
N SER A 128 13.80 -6.56 0.43
CA SER A 128 14.63 -7.74 0.68
C SER A 128 13.79 -9.04 0.64
N PRO A 129 13.65 -9.67 -0.52
CA PRO A 129 12.81 -10.86 -0.68
C PRO A 129 13.34 -12.07 0.11
N THR A 130 14.64 -12.09 0.43
CA THR A 130 15.28 -13.16 1.22
C THR A 130 15.25 -12.91 2.72
N SER A 131 14.67 -11.79 3.17
CA SER A 131 14.51 -11.47 4.59
C SER A 131 13.54 -12.43 5.29
N THR A 132 13.47 -12.34 6.62
CA THR A 132 12.53 -13.11 7.42
C THR A 132 11.08 -12.88 6.97
N LEU A 133 10.66 -11.64 6.76
CA LEU A 133 9.32 -11.33 6.24
C LEU A 133 9.11 -11.84 4.82
N GLY A 134 10.10 -11.62 3.92
CA GLY A 134 10.01 -12.01 2.52
C GLY A 134 9.88 -13.52 2.33
N THR A 135 10.53 -14.32 3.18
CA THR A 135 10.43 -15.79 3.12
C THR A 135 9.22 -16.36 3.87
N LEU A 136 8.68 -15.61 4.81
CA LEU A 136 7.52 -15.99 5.62
C LEU A 136 6.19 -15.78 4.88
N ALA A 137 6.07 -14.69 4.11
CA ALA A 137 4.82 -14.26 3.51
C ALA A 137 4.31 -15.26 2.45
N ASP A 138 2.99 -15.33 2.26
CA ASP A 138 2.36 -16.12 1.20
C ASP A 138 2.62 -15.53 -0.19
N LEU A 139 2.82 -14.22 -0.25
CA LEU A 139 3.24 -13.49 -1.44
C LEU A 139 4.20 -12.36 -1.05
N THR A 140 5.30 -12.25 -1.77
CA THR A 140 6.27 -11.17 -1.59
C THR A 140 6.33 -10.30 -2.83
N ALA A 141 5.97 -9.04 -2.70
CA ALA A 141 6.17 -8.02 -3.71
C ALA A 141 7.43 -7.20 -3.34
N VAL A 142 8.39 -7.18 -4.23
CA VAL A 142 9.63 -6.43 -4.06
C VAL A 142 9.42 -5.00 -4.50
N VAL A 143 9.73 -4.05 -3.61
CA VAL A 143 9.72 -2.62 -3.90
C VAL A 143 11.03 -2.03 -3.41
N ASP A 144 11.97 -1.86 -4.31
CA ASP A 144 13.29 -1.32 -4.00
C ASP A 144 13.56 -0.05 -4.82
N ALA A 145 13.61 1.08 -4.16
CA ALA A 145 13.93 2.38 -4.77
C ALA A 145 15.44 2.68 -4.77
N GLY A 146 16.27 1.72 -4.35
CA GLY A 146 17.70 1.90 -4.19
C GLY A 146 18.08 2.74 -2.95
N PRO A 147 19.37 2.75 -2.60
CA PRO A 147 19.83 3.46 -1.39
C PRO A 147 19.90 4.98 -1.54
N GLU A 148 19.99 5.49 -2.78
CA GLU A 148 20.22 6.92 -3.05
C GLU A 148 19.00 7.82 -2.77
N VAL A 149 17.79 7.23 -2.72
CA VAL A 149 16.55 7.96 -2.48
C VAL A 149 16.37 8.32 -1.00
N ASP A 150 17.09 7.64 -0.13
CA ASP A 150 17.03 7.83 1.32
C ASP A 150 18.32 8.51 1.82
N PRO A 151 18.26 9.59 2.59
CA PRO A 151 19.45 10.24 3.13
C PRO A 151 20.34 9.26 3.89
N GLY A 152 21.57 9.09 3.39
CA GLY A 152 22.54 8.13 3.93
C GLY A 152 22.15 6.65 3.82
N GLY A 153 21.10 6.32 3.06
CA GLY A 153 20.51 4.98 3.02
C GLY A 153 19.82 4.58 4.34
N VAL A 154 19.62 5.53 5.26
CA VAL A 154 19.17 5.27 6.63
C VAL A 154 17.79 5.86 6.91
N ILE A 155 17.56 7.10 6.48
CA ILE A 155 16.28 7.77 6.76
C ILE A 155 15.30 7.46 5.64
N ALA A 156 14.34 6.60 5.92
CA ALA A 156 13.32 6.18 4.96
C ALA A 156 12.44 7.38 4.51
N MET A 157 12.76 7.96 3.37
CA MET A 157 12.03 9.05 2.71
C MET A 157 11.55 8.59 1.33
N GLY A 158 12.41 8.58 0.31
CA GLY A 158 12.06 8.18 -1.04
C GLY A 158 11.61 6.73 -1.15
N SER A 159 12.19 5.82 -0.36
CA SER A 159 11.74 4.42 -0.30
C SER A 159 10.29 4.28 0.19
N THR A 160 9.83 5.17 1.07
CA THR A 160 8.43 5.19 1.51
C THR A 160 7.49 5.72 0.44
N LEU A 161 7.94 6.68 -0.38
CA LEU A 161 7.17 7.18 -1.52
C LEU A 161 7.04 6.10 -2.61
N ALA A 162 8.10 5.36 -2.89
CA ALA A 162 8.08 4.22 -3.80
C ALA A 162 7.07 3.14 -3.34
N THR A 163 7.12 2.76 -2.06
CA THR A 163 6.14 1.82 -1.48
C THR A 163 4.71 2.37 -1.55
N ALA A 164 4.53 3.68 -1.34
CA ALA A 164 3.24 4.33 -1.47
C ALA A 164 2.72 4.28 -2.92
N ALA A 165 3.59 4.51 -3.91
CA ALA A 165 3.23 4.45 -5.34
C ALA A 165 2.78 3.05 -5.76
N TRP A 166 3.44 1.99 -5.26
CA TRP A 166 2.99 0.61 -5.45
C TRP A 166 1.58 0.40 -4.91
N GLY A 167 1.32 0.90 -3.70
CA GLY A 167 -0.01 0.81 -3.06
C GLY A 167 -1.09 1.59 -3.81
N ASP A 168 -0.73 2.74 -4.39
CA ASP A 168 -1.63 3.56 -5.21
C ASP A 168 -2.01 2.82 -6.49
N ALA A 169 -1.04 2.18 -7.15
CA ALA A 169 -1.28 1.34 -8.31
C ALA A 169 -2.22 0.18 -7.97
N LEU A 170 -2.01 -0.50 -6.84
CA LEU A 170 -2.89 -1.58 -6.37
C LEU A 170 -4.33 -1.08 -6.16
N ALA A 171 -4.49 0.04 -5.46
CA ALA A 171 -5.81 0.61 -5.17
C ALA A 171 -6.55 1.03 -6.46
N ALA A 172 -5.84 1.69 -7.40
CA ALA A 172 -6.42 2.15 -8.65
C ALA A 172 -6.81 0.99 -9.59
N VAL A 173 -5.98 -0.05 -9.69
CA VAL A 173 -6.28 -1.25 -10.50
C VAL A 173 -7.47 -1.99 -9.92
N LEU A 174 -7.53 -2.20 -8.60
CA LEU A 174 -8.68 -2.84 -7.93
C LEU A 174 -9.97 -2.03 -8.12
N MET A 175 -9.90 -0.69 -8.06
CA MET A 175 -11.03 0.19 -8.32
C MET A 175 -11.61 -0.05 -9.72
N GLN A 176 -10.75 -0.15 -10.74
CA GLN A 176 -11.16 -0.40 -12.12
C GLN A 176 -11.74 -1.82 -12.30
N ILE A 177 -11.11 -2.85 -11.73
CA ILE A 177 -11.60 -4.23 -11.79
C ILE A 177 -12.97 -4.36 -11.11
N ARG A 178 -13.18 -3.68 -10.00
CA ARG A 178 -14.45 -3.70 -9.24
C ARG A 178 -15.53 -2.82 -9.88
N GLY A 179 -15.20 -1.98 -10.85
CA GLY A 179 -16.12 -0.98 -11.41
C GLY A 179 -16.60 0.02 -10.35
N TYR A 180 -15.77 0.31 -9.35
CA TYR A 180 -16.10 1.28 -8.30
C TYR A 180 -16.03 2.69 -8.87
N GLY A 181 -17.18 3.32 -9.08
CA GLY A 181 -17.32 4.57 -9.82
C GLY A 181 -17.22 5.83 -8.95
N TRP A 182 -17.24 6.98 -9.63
CA TRP A 182 -17.13 8.28 -8.95
C TRP A 182 -18.32 8.57 -8.03
N GLU A 183 -19.50 8.03 -8.31
CA GLU A 183 -20.69 8.19 -7.46
C GLU A 183 -20.45 7.59 -6.07
N GLN A 184 -19.87 6.37 -6.01
CA GLN A 184 -19.53 5.72 -4.74
C GLN A 184 -18.41 6.47 -4.02
N VAL A 185 -17.39 6.98 -4.75
CA VAL A 185 -16.34 7.82 -4.17
C VAL A 185 -16.94 9.07 -3.52
N LEU A 186 -17.83 9.78 -4.22
CA LEU A 186 -18.47 10.99 -3.68
C LEU A 186 -19.38 10.67 -2.51
N PHE A 187 -20.12 9.57 -2.56
CA PHE A 187 -20.96 9.13 -1.45
C PHE A 187 -20.18 8.93 -0.16
N THR A 188 -18.96 8.36 -0.27
CA THR A 188 -18.09 8.13 0.90
C THR A 188 -17.29 9.36 1.32
N HIS A 189 -17.33 10.46 0.52
CA HIS A 189 -16.64 11.73 0.80
C HIS A 189 -17.63 12.91 0.89
N PRO A 190 -18.61 12.89 1.81
CA PRO A 190 -19.65 13.92 1.86
C PRO A 190 -19.12 15.29 2.28
N ALA A 191 -17.91 15.36 2.81
CA ALA A 191 -17.29 16.58 3.30
C ALA A 191 -16.11 17.03 2.42
N GLY A 192 -15.74 18.31 2.54
CA GLY A 192 -14.58 18.86 1.85
C GLY A 192 -14.84 19.19 0.38
N ALA A 193 -13.75 19.38 -0.39
CA ALA A 193 -13.82 19.76 -1.80
C ALA A 193 -14.39 18.65 -2.68
N VAL A 194 -14.07 17.39 -2.36
CA VAL A 194 -14.52 16.21 -3.12
C VAL A 194 -16.04 16.08 -3.07
N GLY A 195 -16.65 16.22 -1.90
CA GLY A 195 -18.12 16.13 -1.75
C GLY A 195 -18.91 17.28 -2.39
N ARG A 196 -18.22 18.30 -2.93
CA ARG A 196 -18.83 19.45 -3.65
C ARG A 196 -18.70 19.37 -5.15
N ILE A 197 -18.15 18.25 -5.67
CA ILE A 197 -18.01 18.05 -7.12
C ILE A 197 -19.41 17.83 -7.71
N GLU A 198 -19.88 18.75 -8.54
CA GLU A 198 -21.18 18.68 -9.22
C GLU A 198 -21.10 17.94 -10.56
N GLN A 199 -19.95 17.98 -11.22
CA GLN A 199 -19.71 17.30 -12.49
C GLN A 199 -18.74 16.14 -12.29
N LEU A 200 -19.23 14.91 -12.51
CA LEU A 200 -18.39 13.72 -12.40
C LEU A 200 -17.33 13.71 -13.52
N PRO A 201 -16.10 13.30 -13.23
CA PRO A 201 -15.12 13.00 -14.27
C PRO A 201 -15.58 11.85 -15.16
N ASP A 202 -14.94 11.70 -16.33
CA ASP A 202 -15.15 10.53 -17.18
C ASP A 202 -14.84 9.24 -16.40
N ALA A 203 -15.61 8.20 -16.65
CA ALA A 203 -15.42 6.91 -16.01
C ALA A 203 -14.02 6.36 -16.33
N LEU A 204 -13.38 5.77 -15.32
CA LEU A 204 -12.12 5.04 -15.54
C LEU A 204 -12.38 3.82 -16.45
N PRO A 205 -11.41 3.46 -17.32
CA PRO A 205 -11.51 2.23 -18.11
C PRO A 205 -11.75 1.02 -17.23
N SER A 206 -12.71 0.15 -17.59
CA SER A 206 -12.91 -1.10 -16.88
C SER A 206 -11.82 -2.09 -17.26
N LEU A 207 -11.22 -2.74 -16.25
CA LEU A 207 -10.31 -3.87 -16.42
C LEU A 207 -11.00 -5.21 -16.12
N ALA A 208 -12.33 -5.22 -15.90
CA ALA A 208 -13.07 -6.46 -15.75
C ALA A 208 -12.99 -7.27 -17.04
N ALA A 209 -12.72 -8.59 -16.92
CA ALA A 209 -12.79 -9.49 -18.08
C ALA A 209 -14.20 -9.44 -18.68
N ASP A 210 -14.28 -9.43 -20.01
CA ASP A 210 -15.55 -9.47 -20.73
C ASP A 210 -16.39 -10.67 -20.22
N GLY A 211 -17.49 -10.39 -19.54
CA GLY A 211 -18.40 -11.41 -18.99
C GLY A 211 -18.48 -11.50 -17.46
N ALA A 212 -17.70 -10.74 -16.70
CA ALA A 212 -17.90 -10.66 -15.25
C ALA A 212 -19.10 -9.77 -14.93
N GLU A 213 -20.22 -10.37 -14.56
CA GLU A 213 -21.39 -9.64 -14.05
C GLU A 213 -21.00 -8.80 -12.84
N ARG A 214 -21.40 -7.52 -12.86
CA ARG A 214 -21.27 -6.62 -11.71
C ARG A 214 -21.94 -7.28 -10.51
N ARG A 215 -21.20 -7.44 -9.40
CA ARG A 215 -21.81 -7.87 -8.15
C ARG A 215 -22.87 -6.85 -7.77
N PRO A 216 -24.12 -7.30 -7.46
CA PRO A 216 -25.15 -6.38 -7.00
C PRO A 216 -24.69 -5.69 -5.71
N GLU A 217 -24.98 -4.40 -5.64
CA GLU A 217 -24.71 -3.56 -4.48
C GLU A 217 -25.37 -4.16 -3.22
N ALA A 218 -24.58 -4.24 -2.14
CA ALA A 218 -25.05 -4.59 -0.81
C ALA A 218 -25.28 -3.32 0.02
#